data_507d5e23e39202089980d9efa0e94510
#
_entry.id   507d5e23e39202089980d9efa0e94510
#
_cell.length_a   1.000
_cell.length_b   1.000
_cell.length_c   1.000
_cell.angle_alpha   90.00
_cell.angle_beta   90.00
_cell.angle_gamma   90.00
#
_symmetry.space_group_name_H-M   'P 1'
#
loop_
_entity.id
_entity.type
_entity.pdbx_description
1 polymer ?
#
loop_
_entity_poly.entity_id
_entity_poly.type
_entity_poly.pdbx_seq_one_letter_code
_entity_poly.pdbx_strand_id
1 'polypeptide(L)'
;MSSKMTVKKEAIMARFGGMGFHNSEANVWREMDDVQFNQYVGKVYRELSPGFSRMWGGFPEWTKEEMDAFAEYCEKMQCKVGATIYLTGHCVRYETDEELTAYASNVADRLEYLIYEKGLSNVKIYCMSNELSLDDWGDLAFEMATFKKYHTYLDRKSVV
;
A
#
# COMPACT_ATOMS: atom_id res chain seq x y z
N MET A 1 10.34 -27.21 -25.57
CA MET A 1 9.97 -28.01 -24.38
C MET A 1 8.69 -27.43 -23.83
N SER A 2 7.63 -28.23 -23.69
CA SER A 2 6.39 -27.78 -23.05
C SER A 2 6.50 -28.01 -21.55
N SER A 3 6.37 -26.97 -20.74
CA SER A 3 6.32 -27.10 -19.29
C SER A 3 4.90 -27.48 -18.88
N LYS A 4 4.75 -28.54 -18.11
CA LYS A 4 3.46 -28.97 -17.57
C LYS A 4 3.32 -28.45 -16.15
N MET A 5 2.35 -27.61 -15.92
CA MET A 5 1.97 -27.16 -14.58
C MET A 5 0.89 -28.07 -14.02
N THR A 6 1.08 -28.56 -12.81
CA THR A 6 0.09 -29.38 -12.11
C THR A 6 -0.43 -28.62 -10.89
N VAL A 7 -1.73 -28.38 -10.84
CA VAL A 7 -2.38 -27.79 -9.68
C VAL A 7 -2.84 -28.93 -8.77
N LYS A 8 -2.36 -28.95 -7.53
CA LYS A 8 -2.78 -29.92 -6.50
C LYS A 8 -4.02 -29.41 -5.80
N LYS A 9 -4.97 -30.29 -5.48
CA LYS A 9 -6.17 -29.99 -4.72
C LYS A 9 -5.90 -29.86 -3.21
N GLU A 10 -4.78 -30.39 -2.76
CA GLU A 10 -4.42 -30.35 -1.34
C GLU A 10 -3.81 -28.99 -0.98
N ALA A 11 -4.31 -28.40 0.10
CA ALA A 11 -3.74 -27.17 0.62
C ALA A 11 -2.36 -27.43 1.22
N ILE A 12 -1.35 -26.77 0.68
CA ILE A 12 0.02 -26.84 1.19
C ILE A 12 0.33 -25.77 2.23
N MET A 13 -0.62 -24.84 2.47
CA MET A 13 -0.51 -23.78 3.46
C MET A 13 -1.76 -23.75 4.33
N ALA A 14 -1.57 -23.63 5.65
CA ALA A 14 -2.67 -23.57 6.61
C ALA A 14 -3.51 -22.30 6.51
N ARG A 15 -2.92 -21.22 5.98
CA ARG A 15 -3.59 -19.92 5.75
C ARG A 15 -3.09 -19.31 4.45
N PHE A 16 -3.97 -19.21 3.48
CA PHE A 16 -3.74 -18.46 2.26
C PHE A 16 -4.51 -17.14 2.36
N GLY A 17 -3.79 -16.04 2.36
CA GLY A 17 -4.37 -14.69 2.52
C GLY A 17 -5.10 -14.15 1.29
N GLY A 18 -5.22 -14.96 0.24
CA GLY A 18 -5.83 -14.54 -1.03
C GLY A 18 -4.80 -14.03 -2.04
N MET A 19 -5.28 -13.73 -3.24
CA MET A 19 -4.49 -13.06 -4.27
C MET A 19 -4.68 -11.56 -4.14
N GLY A 20 -3.66 -10.79 -4.48
CA GLY A 20 -3.70 -9.34 -4.49
C GLY A 20 -3.50 -8.76 -5.89
N PHE A 21 -3.88 -7.51 -6.04
CA PHE A 21 -3.63 -6.73 -7.24
C PHE A 21 -2.73 -5.55 -6.93
N HIS A 22 -1.94 -5.19 -7.93
CA HIS A 22 -1.11 -4.01 -7.91
C HIS A 22 -1.81 -2.91 -8.72
N ASN A 23 -2.23 -1.86 -8.04
CA ASN A 23 -2.69 -0.62 -8.64
C ASN A 23 -1.51 0.35 -8.67
N SER A 24 -0.84 0.40 -9.81
CA SER A 24 0.46 1.05 -9.89
C SER A 24 0.41 2.57 -9.90
N GLU A 25 -0.75 3.19 -10.14
CA GLU A 25 -0.73 4.63 -10.39
C GLU A 25 -1.75 5.37 -9.53
N ALA A 26 -1.24 6.19 -8.63
CA ALA A 26 -2.03 7.07 -7.78
C ALA A 26 -2.98 7.99 -8.56
N ASN A 27 -2.70 8.26 -9.82
CA ASN A 27 -3.50 9.18 -10.63
C ASN A 27 -4.76 8.53 -11.22
N VAL A 28 -4.76 7.22 -11.42
CA VAL A 28 -5.87 6.52 -12.06
C VAL A 28 -7.15 6.56 -11.23
N TRP A 29 -7.06 6.49 -9.91
CA TRP A 29 -8.24 6.51 -9.06
C TRP A 29 -8.80 7.92 -8.83
N ARG A 30 -7.99 8.98 -9.01
CA ARG A 30 -8.44 10.37 -8.88
C ARG A 30 -9.39 10.79 -9.99
N GLU A 31 -9.16 10.28 -11.19
CA GLU A 31 -9.90 10.65 -12.40
C GLU A 31 -11.07 9.70 -12.69
N MET A 32 -11.21 8.65 -11.89
CA MET A 32 -12.16 7.57 -12.14
C MET A 32 -13.54 7.89 -11.57
N ASP A 33 -14.49 8.15 -12.43
CA ASP A 33 -15.89 8.26 -12.01
C ASP A 33 -16.50 6.90 -11.61
N ASP A 34 -17.74 6.90 -11.11
CA ASP A 34 -18.40 5.69 -10.65
C ASP A 34 -18.65 4.68 -11.77
N VAL A 35 -18.88 5.14 -13.00
CA VAL A 35 -19.09 4.27 -14.15
C VAL A 35 -17.79 3.55 -14.51
N GLN A 36 -16.70 4.31 -14.60
CA GLN A 36 -15.36 3.80 -14.87
C GLN A 36 -14.92 2.82 -13.77
N PHE A 37 -15.08 3.21 -12.50
CA PHE A 37 -14.76 2.32 -11.37
C PHE A 37 -15.53 1.00 -11.48
N ASN A 38 -16.84 1.03 -11.72
CA ASN A 38 -17.66 -0.17 -11.77
C ASN A 38 -17.37 -1.06 -13.00
N GLN A 39 -17.04 -0.46 -14.15
CA GLN A 39 -16.75 -1.19 -15.38
C GLN A 39 -15.37 -1.85 -15.36
N TYR A 40 -14.37 -1.15 -14.88
CA TYR A 40 -12.97 -1.60 -14.98
C TYR A 40 -12.47 -2.20 -13.67
N VAL A 41 -12.48 -1.45 -12.58
CA VAL A 41 -11.94 -1.91 -11.29
C VAL A 41 -12.95 -2.81 -10.60
N GLY A 42 -14.14 -2.30 -10.31
CA GLY A 42 -15.13 -3.01 -9.51
C GLY A 42 -15.60 -4.32 -10.13
N LYS A 43 -15.73 -4.38 -11.46
CA LYS A 43 -16.07 -5.63 -12.15
C LYS A 43 -14.97 -6.67 -12.02
N VAL A 44 -13.75 -6.30 -12.39
CA VAL A 44 -12.59 -7.21 -12.37
C VAL A 44 -12.31 -7.70 -10.95
N TYR A 45 -12.35 -6.80 -9.97
CA TYR A 45 -12.10 -7.17 -8.58
C TYR A 45 -13.21 -8.07 -8.01
N ARG A 46 -14.48 -7.85 -8.35
CA ARG A 46 -15.57 -8.75 -7.93
C ARG A 46 -15.43 -10.15 -8.53
N GLU A 47 -15.03 -10.23 -9.80
CA GLU A 47 -14.85 -11.51 -10.48
C GLU A 47 -13.65 -12.30 -9.93
N LEU A 48 -12.59 -11.61 -9.57
CA LEU A 48 -11.35 -12.22 -9.11
C LEU A 48 -11.25 -12.32 -7.57
N SER A 49 -12.10 -11.60 -6.84
CA SER A 49 -12.18 -11.59 -5.37
C SER A 49 -10.80 -11.45 -4.69
N PRO A 50 -10.04 -10.38 -4.97
CA PRO A 50 -8.72 -10.22 -4.37
C PRO A 50 -8.80 -10.00 -2.88
N GLY A 51 -7.86 -10.56 -2.14
CA GLY A 51 -7.73 -10.34 -0.70
C GLY A 51 -7.15 -8.96 -0.38
N PHE A 52 -6.33 -8.40 -1.27
CA PHE A 52 -5.76 -7.07 -1.09
C PHE A 52 -5.50 -6.35 -2.42
N SER A 53 -5.45 -5.02 -2.33
CA SER A 53 -5.06 -4.12 -3.41
C SER A 53 -3.86 -3.28 -2.95
N ARG A 54 -2.74 -3.41 -3.63
CA ARG A 54 -1.56 -2.60 -3.39
C ARG A 54 -1.69 -1.28 -4.12
N MET A 55 -1.56 -0.19 -3.38
CA MET A 55 -1.57 1.17 -3.92
C MET A 55 -0.16 1.73 -3.92
N TRP A 56 0.24 2.22 -5.05
CA TRP A 56 1.52 2.88 -5.25
C TRP A 56 1.32 4.36 -5.52
N GLY A 57 2.18 5.21 -5.01
CA GLY A 57 2.28 6.56 -5.46
C GLY A 57 2.30 7.64 -4.38
N GLY A 58 3.50 8.06 -4.01
CA GLY A 58 3.76 9.31 -3.33
C GLY A 58 3.38 9.41 -1.85
N PHE A 59 2.78 8.39 -1.25
CA PHE A 59 2.57 8.40 0.21
C PHE A 59 3.94 8.31 0.94
N PRO A 60 4.24 9.12 1.95
CA PRO A 60 3.33 10.01 2.69
C PRO A 60 3.30 11.48 2.20
N GLU A 61 3.80 11.77 1.01
CA GLU A 61 3.91 13.14 0.50
C GLU A 61 2.59 13.69 -0.10
N TRP A 62 1.49 12.95 0.06
CA TRP A 62 0.18 13.36 -0.47
C TRP A 62 -0.34 14.63 0.18
N THR A 63 -0.92 15.49 -0.63
CA THR A 63 -1.71 16.64 -0.16
C THR A 63 -3.00 16.16 0.52
N LYS A 64 -3.70 17.08 1.17
CA LYS A 64 -4.99 16.76 1.77
C LYS A 64 -6.02 16.34 0.73
N GLU A 65 -6.05 17.01 -0.41
CA GLU A 65 -6.94 16.70 -1.54
C GLU A 65 -6.65 15.29 -2.09
N GLU A 66 -5.39 14.92 -2.17
CA GLU A 66 -4.99 13.58 -2.58
C GLU A 66 -5.43 12.51 -1.59
N MET A 67 -5.29 12.77 -0.30
CA MET A 67 -5.78 11.87 0.75
C MET A 67 -7.31 11.76 0.73
N ASP A 68 -8.03 12.86 0.51
CA ASP A 68 -9.49 12.86 0.41
C ASP A 68 -9.98 12.04 -0.79
N ALA A 69 -9.39 12.24 -1.96
CA ALA A 69 -9.71 11.45 -3.16
C ALA A 69 -9.34 9.97 -2.98
N PHE A 70 -8.21 9.67 -2.33
CA PHE A 70 -7.85 8.29 -1.97
C PHE A 70 -8.86 7.69 -0.99
N ALA A 71 -9.36 8.46 -0.04
CA ALA A 71 -10.38 8.00 0.90
C ALA A 71 -11.67 7.58 0.17
N GLU A 72 -12.15 8.36 -0.79
CA GLU A 72 -13.29 7.98 -1.63
C GLU A 72 -13.05 6.69 -2.41
N TYR A 73 -11.85 6.51 -2.96
CA TYR A 73 -11.48 5.27 -3.64
C TYR A 73 -11.49 4.07 -2.67
N CYS A 74 -10.90 4.20 -1.50
CA CYS A 74 -10.88 3.14 -0.49
C CYS A 74 -12.29 2.79 -0.01
N GLU A 75 -13.17 3.75 0.15
CA GLU A 75 -14.57 3.52 0.49
C GLU A 75 -15.28 2.71 -0.60
N LYS A 76 -15.09 3.07 -1.87
CA LYS A 76 -15.60 2.28 -3.00
C LYS A 76 -15.04 0.86 -2.99
N MET A 77 -13.75 0.67 -2.73
CA MET A 77 -13.11 -0.63 -2.62
C MET A 77 -13.64 -1.44 -1.42
N GLN A 78 -13.81 -0.82 -0.27
CA GLN A 78 -14.36 -1.47 0.93
C GLN A 78 -15.81 -1.88 0.74
N CYS A 79 -16.65 -1.00 0.24
CA CYS A 79 -18.09 -1.24 0.08
C CYS A 79 -18.42 -2.20 -1.07
N LYS A 80 -17.65 -2.15 -2.16
CA LYS A 80 -17.98 -2.86 -3.40
C LYS A 80 -17.14 -4.11 -3.65
N VAL A 81 -15.94 -4.18 -3.09
CA VAL A 81 -14.96 -5.24 -3.37
C VAL A 81 -14.48 -5.94 -2.10
N GLY A 82 -14.37 -5.23 -0.97
CA GLY A 82 -13.92 -5.80 0.31
C GLY A 82 -12.41 -6.06 0.39
N ALA A 83 -11.61 -5.50 -0.52
CA ALA A 83 -10.17 -5.71 -0.52
C ALA A 83 -9.47 -4.91 0.59
N THR A 84 -8.49 -5.53 1.24
CA THR A 84 -7.55 -4.83 2.12
C THR A 84 -6.65 -3.92 1.28
N ILE A 85 -6.50 -2.67 1.69
CA ILE A 85 -5.60 -1.72 1.05
C ILE A 85 -4.21 -1.82 1.65
N TYR A 86 -3.25 -1.94 0.77
CA TYR A 86 -1.83 -1.96 1.05
C TYR A 86 -1.17 -0.72 0.44
N LEU A 87 -0.72 0.20 1.27
CA LEU A 87 0.00 1.41 0.84
C LEU A 87 1.50 1.14 0.72
N THR A 88 2.09 1.58 -0.38
CA THR A 88 3.54 1.55 -0.55
C THR A 88 4.06 2.98 -0.62
N GLY A 89 4.93 3.33 0.30
CA GLY A 89 5.68 4.57 0.27
C GLY A 89 6.96 4.47 -0.55
N HIS A 90 7.57 5.62 -0.75
CA HIS A 90 8.96 5.72 -1.20
C HIS A 90 9.84 5.97 0.01
N CYS A 91 10.83 5.12 0.23
CA CYS A 91 11.85 5.39 1.21
C CYS A 91 12.88 6.33 0.61
N VAL A 92 12.93 7.55 1.12
CA VAL A 92 13.99 8.49 0.86
C VAL A 92 15.09 8.26 1.90
N ARG A 93 16.33 8.48 1.53
CA ARG A 93 17.44 8.42 2.48
C ARG A 93 17.36 9.62 3.42
N TYR A 94 17.35 9.33 4.71
CA TYR A 94 17.41 10.32 5.77
C TYR A 94 18.78 10.26 6.43
N GLU A 95 19.44 11.40 6.49
CA GLU A 95 20.80 11.50 7.02
C GLU A 95 20.81 11.63 8.55
N THR A 96 19.79 12.27 9.11
CA THR A 96 19.71 12.58 10.53
C THR A 96 18.54 11.86 11.22
N ASP A 97 18.63 11.75 12.54
CA ASP A 97 17.55 11.21 13.37
C ASP A 97 16.35 12.14 13.42
N GLU A 98 16.56 13.44 13.28
CA GLU A 98 15.51 14.46 13.19
C GLU A 98 14.69 14.29 11.92
N GLU A 99 15.33 14.13 10.76
CA GLU A 99 14.65 13.88 9.49
C GLU A 99 13.85 12.58 9.53
N LEU A 100 14.44 11.53 10.08
CA LEU A 100 13.76 10.24 10.22
C LEU A 100 12.57 10.31 11.18
N THR A 101 12.70 11.09 12.26
CA THR A 101 11.60 11.34 13.19
C THR A 101 10.47 12.13 12.53
N ALA A 102 10.81 13.15 11.75
CA ALA A 102 9.84 13.94 11.00
C ALA A 102 9.10 13.07 9.97
N TYR A 103 9.82 12.24 9.23
CA TYR A 103 9.23 11.27 8.30
C TYR A 103 8.25 10.32 9.00
N ALA A 104 8.66 9.71 10.11
CA ALA A 104 7.82 8.78 10.85
C ALA A 104 6.57 9.46 11.42
N SER A 105 6.68 10.70 11.89
CA SER A 105 5.53 11.50 12.33
C SER A 105 4.60 11.80 11.16
N ASN A 106 5.13 12.20 10.01
CA ASN A 106 4.36 12.47 8.81
C ASN A 106 3.56 11.25 8.33
N VAL A 107 4.17 10.07 8.36
CA VAL A 107 3.47 8.80 8.05
C VAL A 107 2.34 8.56 9.05
N ALA A 108 2.61 8.68 10.34
CA ALA A 108 1.62 8.45 11.40
C ALA A 108 0.43 9.40 11.26
N ASP A 109 0.67 10.69 11.15
CA ASP A 109 -0.39 11.72 11.02
C ASP A 109 -1.33 11.45 9.83
N ARG A 110 -0.76 11.01 8.71
CA ARG A 110 -1.56 10.69 7.51
C ARG A 110 -2.33 9.38 7.63
N LEU A 111 -1.74 8.36 8.25
CA LEU A 111 -2.45 7.12 8.55
C LEU A 111 -3.57 7.36 9.56
N GLU A 112 -3.34 8.17 10.60
CA GLU A 112 -4.39 8.59 11.54
C GLU A 112 -5.53 9.30 10.82
N TYR A 113 -5.22 10.24 9.93
CA TYR A 113 -6.23 10.94 9.13
C TYR A 113 -7.06 9.95 8.30
N LEU A 114 -6.43 9.05 7.57
CA LEU A 114 -7.13 8.08 6.71
C LEU A 114 -7.96 7.08 7.54
N ILE A 115 -7.40 6.54 8.61
CA ILE A 115 -8.04 5.47 9.37
C ILE A 115 -9.10 6.00 10.32
N TYR A 116 -8.81 7.07 11.07
CA TYR A 116 -9.70 7.56 12.12
C TYR A 116 -10.61 8.69 11.67
N GLU A 117 -10.10 9.68 10.93
CA GLU A 117 -10.96 10.77 10.47
C GLU A 117 -11.79 10.40 9.25
N LYS A 118 -11.23 9.60 8.32
CA LYS A 118 -11.96 9.08 7.15
C LYS A 118 -12.62 7.72 7.37
N GLY A 119 -12.34 7.04 8.46
CA GLY A 119 -12.96 5.76 8.80
C GLY A 119 -12.55 4.58 7.92
N LEU A 120 -11.37 4.61 7.31
CA LEU A 120 -10.92 3.61 6.35
C LEU A 120 -10.37 2.35 7.03
N SER A 121 -11.27 1.49 7.49
CA SER A 121 -10.90 0.25 8.17
C SER A 121 -10.21 -0.79 7.28
N ASN A 122 -10.21 -0.59 5.97
CA ASN A 122 -9.56 -1.49 5.00
C ASN A 122 -8.12 -1.09 4.66
N VAL A 123 -7.62 0.06 5.11
CA VAL A 123 -6.20 0.42 5.07
C VAL A 123 -5.51 -0.26 6.24
N LYS A 124 -4.73 -1.32 5.99
CA LYS A 124 -4.15 -2.16 7.06
C LYS A 124 -2.68 -2.42 6.93
N ILE A 125 -2.09 -2.13 5.78
CA ILE A 125 -0.69 -2.43 5.53
C ILE A 125 -0.03 -1.17 4.96
N TYR A 126 1.07 -0.78 5.58
CA TYR A 126 1.98 0.22 5.05
C TYR A 126 3.38 -0.38 4.87
N CYS A 127 3.93 -0.24 3.69
CA CYS A 127 5.32 -0.57 3.40
C CYS A 127 6.08 0.71 3.09
N MET A 128 7.10 1.00 3.88
CA MET A 128 7.87 2.24 3.77
C MET A 128 8.74 2.32 2.52
N SER A 129 8.94 1.22 1.81
CA SER A 129 9.88 1.16 0.70
C SER A 129 9.44 0.18 -0.36
N ASN A 130 10.04 0.32 -1.54
CA ASN A 130 9.90 -0.61 -2.63
C ASN A 130 11.28 -1.01 -3.15
N GLU A 131 11.44 -2.31 -3.41
CA GLU A 131 12.58 -2.89 -4.14
C GLU A 131 13.97 -2.35 -3.72
N LEU A 132 14.23 -2.34 -2.41
CA LEU A 132 15.46 -1.80 -1.81
C LEU A 132 16.77 -2.38 -2.38
N SER A 133 16.69 -3.51 -3.07
CA SER A 133 17.83 -4.21 -3.67
C SER A 133 18.11 -3.80 -5.11
N LEU A 134 17.31 -2.93 -5.71
CA LEU A 134 17.55 -2.47 -7.07
C LEU A 134 18.60 -1.36 -7.11
N ASP A 135 19.54 -1.48 -8.04
CA ASP A 135 20.65 -0.54 -8.23
C ASP A 135 20.21 0.87 -8.65
N ASP A 136 18.98 1.04 -9.12
CA ASP A 136 18.42 2.33 -9.55
C ASP A 136 18.31 3.36 -8.42
N TRP A 137 18.47 2.92 -7.17
CA TRP A 137 18.49 3.79 -5.98
C TRP A 137 19.89 4.34 -5.66
N GLY A 138 20.85 4.13 -6.56
CA GLY A 138 22.22 4.61 -6.43
C GLY A 138 22.91 4.10 -5.16
N ASP A 139 23.64 4.98 -4.48
CA ASP A 139 24.36 4.66 -3.23
C ASP A 139 23.42 4.33 -2.04
N LEU A 140 22.13 4.21 -2.29
CA LEU A 140 21.13 3.78 -1.33
C LEU A 140 21.09 2.24 -1.17
N ALA A 141 22.22 1.56 -1.25
CA ALA A 141 22.34 0.21 -0.72
C ALA A 141 21.96 0.26 0.77
N PHE A 142 20.68 0.06 1.06
CA PHE A 142 20.18 -0.01 2.42
C PHE A 142 20.86 -1.18 3.10
N GLU A 143 21.85 -0.89 3.90
CA GLU A 143 22.33 -1.87 4.84
C GLU A 143 21.17 -2.31 5.73
N MET A 144 21.12 -3.57 6.09
CA MET A 144 20.07 -4.11 6.95
C MET A 144 19.93 -3.32 8.29
N ALA A 145 21.01 -2.73 8.77
CA ALA A 145 21.00 -1.88 9.95
C ALA A 145 20.17 -0.60 9.75
N THR A 146 20.32 0.05 8.60
CA THR A 146 19.54 1.25 8.21
C THR A 146 18.06 0.91 8.09
N PHE A 147 17.73 -0.19 7.43
CA PHE A 147 16.35 -0.67 7.31
C PHE A 147 15.71 -0.91 8.68
N LYS A 148 16.42 -1.60 9.58
CA LYS A 148 15.94 -1.83 10.96
C LYS A 148 15.77 -0.52 11.73
N LYS A 149 16.67 0.45 11.54
CA LYS A 149 16.54 1.77 12.14
C LYS A 149 15.25 2.46 11.72
N TYR A 150 14.94 2.49 10.42
CA TYR A 150 13.71 3.10 9.88
C TYR A 150 12.45 2.42 10.41
N HIS A 151 12.43 1.09 10.44
CA HIS A 151 11.34 0.35 11.06
C HIS A 151 11.14 0.71 12.53
N THR A 152 12.21 0.83 13.29
CA THR A 152 12.13 1.20 14.71
C THR A 152 11.49 2.57 14.92
N TYR A 153 11.75 3.54 14.05
CA TYR A 153 11.13 4.88 14.15
C TYR A 153 9.65 4.83 13.76
N LEU A 154 9.29 4.10 12.72
CA LEU A 154 7.90 3.89 12.34
C LEU A 154 7.10 3.16 13.44
N ASP A 155 7.64 2.09 14.00
CA ASP A 155 7.01 1.33 15.09
C ASP A 155 6.72 2.19 16.32
N ARG A 156 7.64 3.09 16.68
CA ARG A 156 7.45 4.02 17.82
C ARG A 156 6.32 5.01 17.60
N LYS A 157 5.95 5.26 16.37
CA LYS A 157 4.88 6.17 15.97
C LYS A 157 3.63 5.43 15.51
N SER A 158 3.68 4.10 15.41
CA SER A 158 2.51 3.33 14.97
C SER A 158 1.35 3.52 15.94
N VAL A 159 0.20 3.79 15.36
CA VAL A 159 -1.06 4.19 16.01
C VAL A 159 -2.00 2.99 16.17
N VAL A 160 -1.49 1.79 15.89
CA VAL A 160 -2.30 0.55 15.88
C VAL A 160 -1.77 -0.43 16.90
#